data_a768b811df30d0d46511f69e6489d4db
#
_entry.id   a768b811df30d0d46511f69e6489d4db
#
_cell.length_a   1.000
_cell.length_b   1.000
_cell.length_c   1.000
_cell.angle_alpha   90.00
_cell.angle_beta   90.00
_cell.angle_gamma   90.00
#
_symmetry.space_group_name_H-M   'P 1'
#
loop_
_entity.id
_entity.type
_entity.pdbx_description
1 polymer ?
#
loop_
_entity_poly.entity_id
_entity_poly.type
_entity_poly.pdbx_seq_one_letter_code
_entity_poly.pdbx_strand_id
1 'polypeptide(L)'
;MDVDVDTDRTAPWLAAFSARGFKTEVHLEGTNEAPVLTVLGFMRTKDIEDKAFAEVAYELSHDLVDVKRRIVHEAEVKPLLERAIKEQGLDDVTFEFHPGRITLSAPLTPMTRNMLTAALQQVGRTVHVPLSYEFLHREARKSAPKPAVRQTASKDSMTPNFRVTGVSGGKLKFVTLSTGEKVFAGGRLPGGFTLESISHNRLVLSKNGKRINYPLKVSSK
;
A
#
# COMPACT_ATOMS: atom_id res chain seq x y z
N MET A 1 39.52 -10.30 -24.77
CA MET A 1 38.46 -11.17 -24.25
C MET A 1 38.45 -10.93 -22.74
N ASP A 2 37.76 -9.86 -22.33
CA ASP A 2 37.55 -9.62 -20.90
C ASP A 2 36.46 -10.59 -20.45
N VAL A 3 36.87 -11.68 -19.82
CA VAL A 3 35.94 -12.57 -19.12
C VAL A 3 35.45 -11.81 -17.91
N ASP A 4 34.16 -11.63 -17.82
CA ASP A 4 33.45 -11.00 -16.71
C ASP A 4 33.70 -11.81 -15.43
N VAL A 5 34.84 -11.60 -14.81
CA VAL A 5 35.29 -12.31 -13.56
C VAL A 5 34.43 -11.90 -12.37
N ASP A 6 33.70 -10.79 -12.48
CA ASP A 6 32.91 -10.21 -11.39
C ASP A 6 31.62 -10.99 -11.08
N THR A 7 31.00 -11.61 -12.09
CA THR A 7 29.72 -12.32 -11.94
C THR A 7 29.90 -13.63 -11.14
N ASP A 8 31.06 -14.23 -11.21
CA ASP A 8 31.31 -15.56 -10.63
C ASP A 8 31.47 -15.52 -9.09
N ARG A 9 31.97 -14.41 -8.53
CA ARG A 9 32.19 -14.29 -7.07
C ARG A 9 30.97 -13.82 -6.30
N THR A 10 30.06 -13.07 -6.92
CA THR A 10 28.85 -12.55 -6.24
C THR A 10 27.72 -13.57 -6.21
N ALA A 11 27.65 -14.46 -7.21
CA ALA A 11 26.59 -15.45 -7.36
C ALA A 11 26.45 -16.41 -6.15
N PRO A 12 27.53 -16.96 -5.56
CA PRO A 12 27.42 -17.82 -4.37
C PRO A 12 26.82 -17.10 -3.19
N TRP A 13 27.19 -15.82 -2.96
CA TRP A 13 26.67 -15.01 -1.87
C TRP A 13 25.18 -14.71 -2.05
N LEU A 14 24.77 -14.31 -3.27
CA LEU A 14 23.37 -14.10 -3.61
C LEU A 14 22.53 -15.35 -3.39
N ALA A 15 23.05 -16.52 -3.84
CA ALA A 15 22.38 -17.80 -3.68
C ALA A 15 22.23 -18.18 -2.19
N ALA A 16 23.29 -18.02 -1.39
CA ALA A 16 23.27 -18.33 0.03
C ALA A 16 22.30 -17.46 0.84
N PHE A 17 22.24 -16.15 0.56
CA PHE A 17 21.24 -15.26 1.18
C PHE A 17 19.83 -15.57 0.69
N SER A 18 19.64 -15.82 -0.61
CA SER A 18 18.33 -16.15 -1.18
C SER A 18 17.77 -17.47 -0.62
N ALA A 19 18.59 -18.48 -0.42
CA ALA A 19 18.21 -19.76 0.21
C ALA A 19 17.67 -19.57 1.64
N ARG A 20 18.11 -18.51 2.32
CA ARG A 20 17.64 -18.12 3.67
C ARG A 20 16.46 -17.14 3.65
N GLY A 21 15.94 -16.84 2.47
CA GLY A 21 14.79 -15.94 2.29
C GLY A 21 15.13 -14.45 2.35
N PHE A 22 16.42 -14.09 2.25
CA PHE A 22 16.85 -12.70 2.15
C PHE A 22 17.02 -12.30 0.68
N LYS A 23 16.40 -11.19 0.28
CA LYS A 23 16.71 -10.55 -0.99
C LYS A 23 17.75 -9.48 -0.75
N THR A 24 18.95 -9.76 -1.21
CA THR A 24 20.09 -8.85 -1.12
C THR A 24 20.60 -8.52 -2.51
N GLU A 25 21.24 -7.36 -2.64
CA GLU A 25 22.11 -7.05 -3.79
C GLU A 25 23.55 -7.21 -3.32
N VAL A 26 24.37 -7.76 -4.18
CA VAL A 26 25.78 -7.99 -3.88
C VAL A 26 26.61 -7.36 -4.98
N HIS A 27 27.51 -6.48 -4.61
CA HIS A 27 28.41 -5.80 -5.53
C HIS A 27 29.85 -6.11 -5.13
N LEU A 28 30.70 -6.31 -6.12
CA LEU A 28 32.13 -6.43 -5.93
C LEU A 28 32.76 -5.06 -6.20
N GLU A 29 33.42 -4.51 -5.16
CA GLU A 29 34.15 -3.25 -5.21
C GLU A 29 35.63 -3.52 -4.98
N GLY A 30 36.50 -2.60 -5.37
CA GLY A 30 37.94 -2.69 -5.12
C GLY A 30 38.74 -3.18 -6.32
N THR A 31 39.96 -3.65 -6.04
CA THR A 31 40.86 -4.17 -7.07
C THR A 31 40.92 -5.71 -7.04
N ASN A 32 41.46 -6.31 -8.08
CA ASN A 32 41.64 -7.77 -8.13
C ASN A 32 42.52 -8.32 -6.97
N GLU A 33 43.39 -7.48 -6.41
CA GLU A 33 44.27 -7.84 -5.30
C GLU A 33 43.59 -7.70 -3.93
N ALA A 34 42.58 -6.80 -3.82
CA ALA A 34 41.84 -6.54 -2.59
C ALA A 34 40.34 -6.33 -2.93
N PRO A 35 39.63 -7.39 -3.30
CA PRO A 35 38.22 -7.30 -3.58
C PRO A 35 37.42 -7.13 -2.28
N VAL A 36 36.46 -6.19 -2.31
CA VAL A 36 35.53 -5.93 -1.21
C VAL A 36 34.11 -6.27 -1.70
N LEU A 37 33.46 -7.18 -1.04
CA LEU A 37 32.09 -7.56 -1.33
C LEU A 37 31.14 -6.67 -0.53
N THR A 38 30.34 -5.85 -1.21
CA THR A 38 29.31 -5.02 -0.56
C THR A 38 27.95 -5.70 -0.68
N VAL A 39 27.36 -6.05 0.45
CA VAL A 39 26.03 -6.66 0.53
C VAL A 39 25.02 -5.61 0.98
N LEU A 40 24.01 -5.34 0.15
CA LEU A 40 22.93 -4.42 0.43
C LEU A 40 21.62 -5.19 0.61
N GLY A 41 20.81 -4.82 1.59
CA GLY A 41 19.52 -5.46 1.78
C GLY A 41 18.78 -4.98 3.02
N PHE A 42 17.61 -5.55 3.23
CA PHE A 42 16.80 -5.36 4.41
C PHE A 42 16.82 -6.63 5.27
N MET A 43 17.12 -6.47 6.54
CA MET A 43 16.95 -7.52 7.56
C MET A 43 16.26 -6.92 8.78
N ARG A 44 15.35 -7.68 9.39
CA ARG A 44 14.49 -7.14 10.43
C ARG A 44 15.24 -6.54 11.62
N THR A 45 16.25 -7.25 12.11
CA THR A 45 17.05 -6.84 13.27
C THR A 45 18.53 -7.12 13.07
N LYS A 46 19.37 -6.47 13.88
CA LYS A 46 20.81 -6.70 13.87
C LYS A 46 21.19 -8.15 14.20
N ASP A 47 20.49 -8.80 15.12
CA ASP A 47 20.76 -10.20 15.47
C ASP A 47 20.50 -11.15 14.30
N ILE A 48 19.44 -10.86 13.50
CA ILE A 48 19.14 -11.63 12.29
C ILE A 48 20.25 -11.42 11.25
N GLU A 49 20.71 -10.17 11.07
CA GLU A 49 21.83 -9.86 10.20
C GLU A 49 23.08 -10.64 10.60
N ASP A 50 23.50 -10.52 11.86
CA ASP A 50 24.73 -11.13 12.35
C ASP A 50 24.70 -12.67 12.21
N LYS A 51 23.54 -13.28 12.50
CA LYS A 51 23.33 -14.71 12.30
C LYS A 51 23.41 -15.10 10.82
N ALA A 52 22.70 -14.37 9.94
CA ALA A 52 22.70 -14.67 8.52
C ALA A 52 24.10 -14.56 7.90
N PHE A 53 24.84 -13.51 8.26
CA PHE A 53 26.21 -13.32 7.77
C PHE A 53 27.16 -14.36 8.32
N ALA A 54 27.05 -14.78 9.60
CA ALA A 54 27.87 -15.84 10.18
C ALA A 54 27.63 -17.19 9.47
N GLU A 55 26.38 -17.52 9.18
CA GLU A 55 26.02 -18.75 8.48
C GLU A 55 26.52 -18.75 7.02
N VAL A 56 26.35 -17.63 6.30
CA VAL A 56 26.83 -17.49 4.92
C VAL A 56 28.36 -17.51 4.86
N ALA A 57 29.03 -16.79 5.75
CA ALA A 57 30.49 -16.81 5.83
C ALA A 57 31.03 -18.18 6.15
N TYR A 58 30.39 -18.96 7.03
CA TYR A 58 30.75 -20.35 7.31
C TYR A 58 30.61 -21.25 6.08
N GLU A 59 29.52 -21.11 5.33
CA GLU A 59 29.27 -21.89 4.11
C GLU A 59 30.28 -21.57 2.99
N LEU A 60 30.66 -20.27 2.88
CA LEU A 60 31.54 -19.77 1.83
C LEU A 60 32.99 -19.55 2.32
N SER A 61 33.39 -20.22 3.40
CA SER A 61 34.67 -20.03 4.11
C SER A 61 35.95 -20.18 3.26
N HIS A 62 35.84 -20.58 2.00
CA HIS A 62 36.95 -20.69 1.06
C HIS A 62 37.26 -19.40 0.31
N ASP A 63 36.32 -18.44 0.32
CA ASP A 63 36.49 -17.11 -0.31
C ASP A 63 36.84 -16.08 0.75
N LEU A 64 38.13 -15.84 0.95
CA LEU A 64 38.63 -14.75 1.80
C LEU A 64 38.41 -13.40 1.10
N VAL A 65 37.17 -12.90 1.17
CA VAL A 65 36.78 -11.58 0.65
C VAL A 65 36.39 -10.73 1.84
N ASP A 66 36.85 -9.48 1.87
CA ASP A 66 36.37 -8.53 2.85
C ASP A 66 34.91 -8.19 2.55
N VAL A 67 34.04 -8.26 3.58
CA VAL A 67 32.58 -8.10 3.38
C VAL A 67 32.10 -6.83 4.07
N LYS A 68 31.69 -5.87 3.27
CA LYS A 68 31.03 -4.65 3.70
C LYS A 68 29.51 -4.84 3.75
N ARG A 69 28.92 -4.54 4.89
CA ARG A 69 27.49 -4.69 5.10
C ARG A 69 26.79 -3.35 5.02
N ARG A 70 25.80 -3.23 4.14
CA ARG A 70 24.88 -2.10 4.04
C ARG A 70 23.45 -2.62 4.21
N ILE A 71 23.15 -3.04 5.45
CA ILE A 71 21.86 -3.61 5.82
C ILE A 71 21.06 -2.57 6.59
N VAL A 72 19.81 -2.37 6.21
CA VAL A 72 18.85 -1.53 6.93
C VAL A 72 17.89 -2.38 7.74
N HIS A 73 17.45 -1.86 8.87
CA HIS A 73 16.63 -2.58 9.83
C HIS A 73 15.21 -1.99 9.95
N GLU A 74 14.31 -2.77 10.59
CA GLU A 74 12.93 -2.35 10.85
C GLU A 74 12.84 -0.96 11.50
N ALA A 75 13.71 -0.68 12.49
CA ALA A 75 13.70 0.58 13.21
C ALA A 75 13.94 1.82 12.30
N GLU A 76 14.70 1.66 11.22
CA GLU A 76 14.99 2.71 10.25
C GLU A 76 13.87 2.82 9.19
N VAL A 77 13.40 1.68 8.70
CA VAL A 77 12.43 1.61 7.60
C VAL A 77 11.01 1.96 8.06
N LYS A 78 10.62 1.53 9.26
CA LYS A 78 9.26 1.69 9.79
C LYS A 78 8.77 3.14 9.78
N PRO A 79 9.46 4.12 10.36
CA PRO A 79 8.97 5.50 10.39
C PRO A 79 8.90 6.14 9.00
N LEU A 80 9.80 5.75 8.09
CA LEU A 80 9.79 6.21 6.71
C LEU A 80 8.60 5.64 5.94
N LEU A 81 8.31 4.35 6.14
CA LEU A 81 7.20 3.67 5.49
C LEU A 81 5.85 4.20 5.99
N GLU A 82 5.69 4.40 7.31
CA GLU A 82 4.50 5.02 7.90
C GLU A 82 4.23 6.41 7.31
N ARG A 83 5.28 7.22 7.19
CA ARG A 83 5.18 8.55 6.58
C ARG A 83 4.77 8.46 5.11
N ALA A 84 5.45 7.63 4.32
CA ALA A 84 5.18 7.49 2.89
C ALA A 84 3.75 6.98 2.62
N ILE A 85 3.26 6.02 3.40
CA ILE A 85 1.88 5.50 3.32
C ILE A 85 0.87 6.62 3.66
N LYS A 86 1.14 7.39 4.71
CA LYS A 86 0.27 8.50 5.13
C LYS A 86 0.22 9.63 4.10
N GLU A 87 1.35 9.98 3.51
CA GLU A 87 1.46 11.00 2.45
C GLU A 87 0.66 10.60 1.20
N GLN A 88 0.52 9.30 0.94
CA GLN A 88 -0.30 8.76 -0.14
C GLN A 88 -1.80 8.64 0.22
N GLY A 89 -2.20 8.96 1.45
CA GLY A 89 -3.58 8.84 1.91
C GLY A 89 -4.09 7.41 2.02
N LEU A 90 -3.21 6.46 2.30
CA LEU A 90 -3.50 5.03 2.36
C LEU A 90 -3.75 4.58 3.81
N ASP A 91 -4.84 5.03 4.42
CA ASP A 91 -5.16 4.79 5.84
C ASP A 91 -5.50 3.31 6.15
N ASP A 92 -5.94 2.54 5.16
CA ASP A 92 -6.37 1.13 5.34
C ASP A 92 -5.22 0.12 5.11
N VAL A 93 -3.96 0.58 5.04
CA VAL A 93 -2.80 -0.27 4.87
C VAL A 93 -2.23 -0.66 6.22
N THR A 94 -1.97 -1.96 6.38
CA THR A 94 -1.17 -2.48 7.48
C THR A 94 0.06 -3.16 6.91
N PHE A 95 1.16 -3.14 7.64
CA PHE A 95 2.38 -3.81 7.22
C PHE A 95 3.03 -4.57 8.39
N GLU A 96 3.74 -5.63 8.03
CA GLU A 96 4.44 -6.51 8.98
C GLU A 96 5.87 -6.73 8.46
N PHE A 97 6.83 -6.71 9.39
CA PHE A 97 8.23 -6.97 9.09
C PHE A 97 8.57 -8.44 9.37
N HIS A 98 9.03 -9.11 8.34
CA HIS A 98 9.60 -10.45 8.41
C HIS A 98 11.14 -10.39 8.31
N PRO A 99 11.86 -11.47 8.57
CA PRO A 99 13.33 -11.45 8.61
C PRO A 99 14.02 -10.79 7.42
N GLY A 100 13.55 -11.03 6.20
CA GLY A 100 14.13 -10.48 4.96
C GLY A 100 13.13 -9.76 4.05
N ARG A 101 11.89 -9.49 4.50
CA ARG A 101 10.86 -8.87 3.66
C ARG A 101 9.83 -8.10 4.47
N ILE A 102 9.13 -7.20 3.79
CA ILE A 102 8.00 -6.44 4.33
C ILE A 102 6.72 -6.95 3.66
N THR A 103 5.73 -7.33 4.44
CA THR A 103 4.42 -7.72 3.92
C THR A 103 3.44 -6.59 4.13
N LEU A 104 2.81 -6.11 3.06
CA LEU A 104 1.80 -5.05 3.11
C LEU A 104 0.43 -5.63 2.81
N SER A 105 -0.51 -5.41 3.71
CA SER A 105 -1.89 -5.87 3.59
C SER A 105 -2.82 -4.69 3.35
N ALA A 106 -3.53 -4.69 2.23
CA ALA A 106 -4.43 -3.62 1.82
C ALA A 106 -5.55 -4.14 0.91
N PRO A 107 -6.64 -3.37 0.71
CA PRO A 107 -7.55 -3.57 -0.40
C PRO A 107 -6.83 -3.25 -1.72
N LEU A 108 -6.31 -4.27 -2.38
CA LEU A 108 -5.45 -4.10 -3.56
C LEU A 108 -6.30 -3.82 -4.81
N THR A 109 -6.45 -2.56 -5.14
CA THR A 109 -6.80 -2.12 -6.49
C THR A 109 -5.51 -1.87 -7.30
N PRO A 110 -5.57 -1.80 -8.65
CA PRO A 110 -4.40 -1.41 -9.44
C PRO A 110 -3.81 -0.07 -8.98
N MET A 111 -4.65 0.90 -8.64
CA MET A 111 -4.24 2.21 -8.13
C MET A 111 -3.52 2.09 -6.78
N THR A 112 -4.12 1.39 -5.81
CA THR A 112 -3.53 1.19 -4.47
C THR A 112 -2.18 0.48 -4.58
N ARG A 113 -2.07 -0.52 -5.45
CA ARG A 113 -0.81 -1.24 -5.69
C ARG A 113 0.28 -0.32 -6.22
N ASN A 114 -0.05 0.53 -7.20
CA ASN A 114 0.91 1.49 -7.75
C ASN A 114 1.37 2.50 -6.70
N MET A 115 0.46 3.03 -5.89
CA MET A 115 0.78 3.97 -4.81
C MET A 115 1.68 3.31 -3.76
N LEU A 116 1.38 2.08 -3.34
CA LEU A 116 2.23 1.33 -2.40
C LEU A 116 3.62 1.03 -2.97
N THR A 117 3.68 0.68 -4.25
CA THR A 117 4.97 0.46 -4.94
C THR A 117 5.79 1.74 -4.97
N ALA A 118 5.16 2.88 -5.29
CA ALA A 118 5.84 4.18 -5.29
C ALA A 118 6.35 4.56 -3.89
N ALA A 119 5.54 4.36 -2.84
CA ALA A 119 5.93 4.60 -1.46
C ALA A 119 7.15 3.76 -1.05
N LEU A 120 7.14 2.46 -1.36
CA LEU A 120 8.26 1.56 -1.07
C LEU A 120 9.53 1.92 -1.85
N GLN A 121 9.40 2.31 -3.12
CA GLN A 121 10.53 2.79 -3.93
C GLN A 121 11.11 4.07 -3.36
N GLN A 122 10.27 5.00 -2.90
CA GLN A 122 10.71 6.23 -2.26
C GLN A 122 11.50 5.93 -0.97
N VAL A 123 10.99 5.03 -0.12
CA VAL A 123 11.71 4.60 1.09
C VAL A 123 13.03 3.92 0.72
N GLY A 124 13.05 2.99 -0.23
CA GLY A 124 14.26 2.31 -0.69
C GLY A 124 15.33 3.30 -1.18
N ARG A 125 14.91 4.36 -1.93
CA ARG A 125 15.83 5.43 -2.35
C ARG A 125 16.38 6.23 -1.16
N THR A 126 15.56 6.48 -0.15
CA THR A 126 15.98 7.23 1.05
C THR A 126 17.00 6.44 1.86
N VAL A 127 16.83 5.14 2.00
CA VAL A 127 17.76 4.29 2.75
C VAL A 127 18.91 3.75 1.88
N HIS A 128 18.87 4.00 0.55
CA HIS A 128 19.87 3.54 -0.44
C HIS A 128 20.05 2.01 -0.48
N VAL A 129 18.97 1.27 -0.21
CA VAL A 129 18.96 -0.19 -0.15
C VAL A 129 17.69 -0.72 -0.79
N PRO A 130 17.75 -1.80 -1.58
CA PRO A 130 16.57 -2.44 -2.13
C PRO A 130 15.74 -3.06 -1.01
N LEU A 131 14.45 -2.73 -0.99
CA LEU A 131 13.49 -3.31 -0.05
C LEU A 131 12.77 -4.47 -0.71
N SER A 132 12.78 -5.63 -0.06
CA SER A 132 11.96 -6.77 -0.46
C SER A 132 10.57 -6.63 0.14
N TYR A 133 9.53 -6.77 -0.69
CA TYR A 133 8.16 -6.65 -0.22
C TYR A 133 7.20 -7.60 -0.94
N GLU A 134 6.09 -7.89 -0.27
CA GLU A 134 4.99 -8.69 -0.76
C GLU A 134 3.67 -8.00 -0.46
N PHE A 135 2.72 -8.06 -1.40
CA PHE A 135 1.39 -7.52 -1.20
C PHE A 135 0.40 -8.63 -0.91
N LEU A 136 -0.30 -8.54 0.22
CA LEU A 136 -1.44 -9.38 0.54
C LEU A 136 -2.73 -8.61 0.28
N HIS A 137 -3.59 -9.19 -0.56
CA HIS A 137 -4.93 -8.67 -0.74
C HIS A 137 -5.73 -8.94 0.53
N ARG A 138 -6.22 -7.87 1.15
CA ARG A 138 -7.21 -7.94 2.20
C ARG A 138 -8.50 -7.35 1.66
N GLU A 139 -9.62 -8.08 1.82
CA GLU A 139 -10.91 -7.45 1.56
C GLU A 139 -10.99 -6.14 2.34
N ALA A 140 -11.43 -5.07 1.65
CA ALA A 140 -11.68 -3.82 2.34
C ALA A 140 -12.50 -4.14 3.59
N ARG A 141 -11.96 -3.86 4.77
CA ARG A 141 -12.80 -3.90 5.96
C ARG A 141 -14.02 -3.08 5.60
N LYS A 142 -15.18 -3.72 5.50
CA LYS A 142 -16.44 -2.98 5.59
C LYS A 142 -16.24 -2.15 6.83
N SER A 143 -15.92 -0.87 6.66
CA SER A 143 -15.63 0.02 7.77
C SER A 143 -16.72 -0.24 8.77
N ALA A 144 -16.36 -0.86 9.90
CA ALA A 144 -17.27 -0.93 11.01
C ALA A 144 -17.74 0.53 11.17
N PRO A 145 -19.03 0.80 11.15
CA PRO A 145 -19.52 2.16 11.16
C PRO A 145 -18.75 2.83 12.30
N LYS A 146 -17.94 3.84 11.95
CA LYS A 146 -17.24 4.70 12.92
C LYS A 146 -18.23 4.90 14.03
N PRO A 147 -17.91 4.60 15.34
CA PRO A 147 -18.89 4.72 16.38
C PRO A 147 -19.51 6.08 16.22
N ALA A 148 -20.76 6.09 15.81
CA ALA A 148 -21.49 7.30 15.57
C ALA A 148 -21.32 8.12 16.84
N VAL A 149 -20.61 9.23 16.74
CA VAL A 149 -20.75 10.30 17.72
C VAL A 149 -22.26 10.37 17.92
N ARG A 150 -22.74 10.02 19.10
CA ARG A 150 -24.12 10.12 19.50
C ARG A 150 -24.55 11.56 19.21
N GLN A 151 -24.93 11.82 17.99
CA GLN A 151 -25.79 12.95 17.71
C GLN A 151 -27.13 12.57 18.29
N THR A 152 -27.39 13.18 19.43
CA THR A 152 -28.68 13.25 20.07
C THR A 152 -29.78 13.25 19.02
N ALA A 153 -30.67 12.27 19.15
CA ALA A 153 -31.85 12.12 18.34
C ALA A 153 -32.59 13.48 18.24
N SER A 154 -32.46 14.12 17.09
CA SER A 154 -33.35 15.20 16.71
C SER A 154 -34.30 14.69 15.64
N LYS A 155 -35.54 14.58 16.07
CA LYS A 155 -36.82 14.58 15.34
C LYS A 155 -36.73 14.43 13.82
N ASP A 156 -37.46 13.43 13.32
CA ASP A 156 -37.93 13.20 11.94
C ASP A 156 -37.83 14.41 10.97
N SER A 157 -36.63 14.77 10.56
CA SER A 157 -36.51 15.69 9.44
C SER A 157 -36.48 14.86 8.13
N MET A 158 -37.58 14.93 7.39
CA MET A 158 -37.71 14.34 6.05
C MET A 158 -36.81 15.05 5.01
N THR A 159 -35.93 15.91 5.44
CA THR A 159 -35.05 16.69 4.54
C THR A 159 -33.75 15.94 4.32
N PRO A 160 -33.36 15.62 3.06
CA PRO A 160 -32.12 14.96 2.75
C PRO A 160 -30.90 15.81 3.21
N ASN A 161 -30.03 15.23 4.02
CA ASN A 161 -28.82 15.89 4.54
C ASN A 161 -27.58 15.51 3.73
N PHE A 162 -27.71 15.47 2.41
CA PHE A 162 -26.60 15.25 1.48
C PHE A 162 -26.75 16.15 0.26
N ARG A 163 -25.65 16.39 -0.43
CA ARG A 163 -25.62 17.19 -1.65
C ARG A 163 -25.16 16.34 -2.82
N VAL A 164 -25.90 16.42 -3.92
CA VAL A 164 -25.53 15.77 -5.18
C VAL A 164 -24.68 16.75 -5.99
N THR A 165 -23.51 16.29 -6.43
CA THR A 165 -22.55 17.07 -7.22
C THR A 165 -22.53 16.68 -8.68
N GLY A 166 -23.04 15.48 -9.02
CA GLY A 166 -23.09 15.01 -10.40
C GLY A 166 -24.12 13.91 -10.60
N VAL A 167 -24.61 13.80 -11.84
CA VAL A 167 -25.53 12.76 -12.29
C VAL A 167 -25.03 12.21 -13.61
N SER A 168 -24.89 10.89 -13.72
CA SER A 168 -24.57 10.21 -14.98
C SER A 168 -25.87 9.76 -15.66
N GLY A 169 -26.05 10.19 -16.92
CA GLY A 169 -27.23 9.84 -17.76
C GLY A 169 -26.98 8.68 -18.74
N GLY A 170 -25.85 7.98 -18.69
CA GLY A 170 -25.50 6.88 -19.60
C GLY A 170 -26.27 5.59 -19.36
N LYS A 171 -25.79 4.48 -19.95
CA LYS A 171 -26.37 3.13 -19.76
C LYS A 171 -26.44 2.72 -18.28
N LEU A 172 -25.52 3.18 -17.46
CA LEU A 172 -25.52 3.02 -16.01
C LEU A 172 -25.80 4.39 -15.38
N LYS A 173 -26.99 4.55 -14.80
CA LYS A 173 -27.40 5.77 -14.11
C LYS A 173 -26.91 5.75 -12.67
N PHE A 174 -26.14 6.75 -12.29
CA PHE A 174 -25.70 6.95 -10.91
C PHE A 174 -25.64 8.43 -10.54
N VAL A 175 -25.67 8.72 -9.26
CA VAL A 175 -25.43 10.06 -8.70
C VAL A 175 -24.09 10.07 -7.97
N THR A 176 -23.40 11.21 -8.03
CA THR A 176 -22.19 11.46 -7.25
C THR A 176 -22.56 12.43 -6.12
N LEU A 177 -22.25 12.03 -4.90
CA LEU A 177 -22.45 12.87 -3.71
C LEU A 177 -21.26 13.82 -3.51
N SER A 178 -21.44 14.84 -2.66
CA SER A 178 -20.35 15.75 -2.26
C SER A 178 -19.18 15.03 -1.55
N THR A 179 -19.39 13.82 -1.05
CA THR A 179 -18.39 12.94 -0.48
C THR A 179 -17.54 12.21 -1.54
N GLY A 180 -17.87 12.36 -2.83
CA GLY A 180 -17.26 11.61 -3.94
C GLY A 180 -17.87 10.22 -4.16
N GLU A 181 -18.77 9.77 -3.31
CA GLU A 181 -19.44 8.47 -3.41
C GLU A 181 -20.40 8.45 -4.62
N LYS A 182 -20.38 7.32 -5.37
CA LYS A 182 -21.29 7.06 -6.49
C LYS A 182 -22.38 6.10 -6.04
N VAL A 183 -23.65 6.51 -6.16
CA VAL A 183 -24.81 5.72 -5.75
C VAL A 183 -25.68 5.43 -6.95
N PHE A 184 -25.98 4.15 -7.18
CA PHE A 184 -26.86 3.66 -8.24
C PHE A 184 -28.32 3.60 -7.76
N ALA A 185 -29.24 3.46 -8.69
CA ALA A 185 -30.65 3.19 -8.35
C ALA A 185 -30.74 1.89 -7.53
N GLY A 186 -31.51 1.93 -6.43
CA GLY A 186 -31.57 0.88 -5.41
C GLY A 186 -30.54 1.06 -4.27
N GLY A 187 -29.54 1.92 -4.41
CA GLY A 187 -28.50 2.17 -3.42
C GLY A 187 -28.98 3.02 -2.24
N ARG A 188 -28.30 2.85 -1.10
CA ARG A 188 -28.58 3.63 0.11
C ARG A 188 -27.81 4.94 0.11
N LEU A 189 -28.47 6.00 0.56
CA LEU A 189 -27.95 7.35 0.70
C LEU A 189 -27.84 7.72 2.19
N PRO A 190 -26.99 8.70 2.55
CA PRO A 190 -26.89 9.20 3.91
C PRO A 190 -28.26 9.63 4.47
N GLY A 191 -28.46 9.45 5.76
CA GLY A 191 -29.72 9.78 6.43
C GLY A 191 -30.81 8.71 6.29
N GLY A 192 -30.48 7.50 5.80
CA GLY A 192 -31.40 6.37 5.70
C GLY A 192 -32.34 6.42 4.50
N PHE A 193 -31.99 7.21 3.48
CA PHE A 193 -32.71 7.25 2.21
C PHE A 193 -32.25 6.14 1.29
N THR A 194 -33.16 5.66 0.43
CA THR A 194 -32.84 4.76 -0.70
C THR A 194 -33.12 5.51 -2.00
N LEU A 195 -32.19 5.44 -2.94
CA LEU A 195 -32.35 6.04 -4.26
C LEU A 195 -33.20 5.12 -5.14
N GLU A 196 -34.46 5.46 -5.36
CA GLU A 196 -35.35 4.62 -6.18
C GLU A 196 -35.14 4.84 -7.67
N SER A 197 -35.06 6.08 -8.12
CA SER A 197 -34.83 6.39 -9.53
C SER A 197 -34.09 7.70 -9.76
N ILE A 198 -33.43 7.79 -10.91
CA ILE A 198 -32.65 8.93 -11.35
C ILE A 198 -33.27 9.46 -12.65
N SER A 199 -33.76 10.68 -12.65
CA SER A 199 -34.25 11.41 -13.80
C SER A 199 -33.38 12.61 -14.10
N HIS A 200 -33.54 13.21 -15.25
CA HIS A 200 -32.69 14.32 -15.72
C HIS A 200 -32.67 15.52 -14.75
N ASN A 201 -33.78 15.83 -14.10
CA ASN A 201 -33.95 17.01 -13.24
C ASN A 201 -34.32 16.68 -11.78
N ARG A 202 -34.48 15.40 -11.43
CA ARG A 202 -34.88 14.98 -10.08
C ARG A 202 -34.43 13.57 -9.74
N LEU A 203 -34.26 13.32 -8.46
CA LEU A 203 -34.09 11.98 -7.87
C LEU A 203 -35.38 11.62 -7.13
N VAL A 204 -35.78 10.37 -7.20
CA VAL A 204 -36.81 9.81 -6.34
C VAL A 204 -36.13 9.03 -5.23
N LEU A 205 -36.35 9.45 -4.01
CA LEU A 205 -35.80 8.87 -2.80
C LEU A 205 -36.93 8.24 -2.01
N SER A 206 -36.66 7.15 -1.31
CA SER A 206 -37.58 6.61 -0.30
C SER A 206 -36.94 6.55 1.06
N LYS A 207 -37.73 6.81 2.10
CA LYS A 207 -37.38 6.65 3.50
C LYS A 207 -38.62 6.24 4.28
N ASN A 208 -38.53 5.13 5.04
CA ASN A 208 -39.64 4.61 5.86
C ASN A 208 -40.94 4.43 5.06
N GLY A 209 -40.84 3.95 3.79
CA GLY A 209 -42.00 3.75 2.91
C GLY A 209 -42.57 5.02 2.26
N LYS A 210 -42.05 6.21 2.59
CA LYS A 210 -42.46 7.47 1.98
C LYS A 210 -41.51 7.88 0.86
N ARG A 211 -42.07 8.30 -0.29
CA ARG A 211 -41.32 8.80 -1.45
C ARG A 211 -41.12 10.31 -1.37
N ILE A 212 -39.93 10.76 -1.71
CA ILE A 212 -39.55 12.17 -1.72
C ILE A 212 -38.90 12.49 -3.06
N ASN A 213 -39.32 13.58 -3.69
CA ASN A 213 -38.70 14.11 -4.90
C ASN A 213 -37.60 15.10 -4.51
N TYR A 214 -36.34 14.79 -4.87
CA TYR A 214 -35.20 15.67 -4.66
C TYR A 214 -34.84 16.37 -5.99
N PRO A 215 -35.03 17.70 -6.09
CA PRO A 215 -34.72 18.41 -7.31
C PRO A 215 -33.23 18.54 -7.54
N LEU A 216 -32.77 18.24 -8.75
CA LEU A 216 -31.39 18.45 -9.17
C LEU A 216 -31.25 19.87 -9.71
N LYS A 217 -30.39 20.70 -9.10
CA LYS A 217 -29.98 21.97 -9.69
C LYS A 217 -29.01 21.67 -10.82
N VAL A 218 -29.50 21.59 -12.04
CA VAL A 218 -28.65 21.50 -13.24
C VAL A 218 -28.09 22.93 -13.47
N SER A 219 -26.81 23.12 -13.11
CA SER A 219 -26.08 24.31 -13.59
C SER A 219 -25.77 24.07 -15.07
N SER A 220 -26.60 24.63 -15.94
CA SER A 220 -26.24 24.76 -17.36
C SER A 220 -25.01 25.66 -17.45
N LYS A 221 -23.93 25.08 -17.99
CA LYS A 221 -22.79 25.87 -18.49
C LYS A 221 -22.82 25.82 -20.00
#